data_9fabf39b996e2eb5839decddc9398505
#
_entry.id   9fabf39b996e2eb5839decddc9398505
#
_cell.length_a   1.000
_cell.length_b   1.000
_cell.length_c   1.000
_cell.angle_alpha   90.00
_cell.angle_beta   90.00
_cell.angle_gamma   90.00
#
_symmetry.space_group_name_H-M   'P 1'
#
loop_
_entity.id
_entity.type
_entity.pdbx_description
1 polymer ?
#
loop_
_entity_poly.entity_id
_entity_poly.type
_entity_poly.pdbx_seq_one_letter_code
_entity_poly.pdbx_strand_id
1 'polypeptide(L)'
;MTRAALIALALLVPGPVLAQQRAQQQQPRQDDLPAQVERNIRTCIGNSQEMALVARCMDSQRAVVAPRLENAVERMLATQADPARRTGLAAVQAAWVNYRDLRCDFAGSNPERGAEAAADRAACLLQFDLGRTMEIEQLLAPPPPPQQQQRQQQQRR
;
A
#
# COMPACT_ATOMS: atom_id res chain seq x y z
N MET A 1 35.24 67.11 -14.53
CA MET A 1 35.70 65.78 -14.07
C MET A 1 34.52 65.08 -13.44
N THR A 2 33.71 64.37 -14.26
CA THR A 2 32.48 63.73 -13.85
C THR A 2 32.68 62.16 -13.83
N ARG A 3 32.64 61.59 -12.63
CA ARG A 3 32.78 60.15 -12.44
C ARG A 3 31.37 59.50 -12.57
N ALA A 4 31.17 58.74 -13.62
CA ALA A 4 29.99 57.91 -13.79
C ALA A 4 30.15 56.59 -12.99
N ALA A 5 29.24 56.33 -12.04
CA ALA A 5 29.15 55.08 -11.30
C ALA A 5 28.24 54.10 -12.08
N LEU A 6 28.81 52.97 -12.54
CA LEU A 6 28.08 51.86 -13.14
C LEU A 6 27.53 50.97 -12.02
N ILE A 7 26.21 50.92 -11.88
CA ILE A 7 25.51 50.01 -10.98
C ILE A 7 25.27 48.71 -11.77
N ALA A 8 25.97 47.64 -11.41
CA ALA A 8 25.75 46.31 -11.94
C ALA A 8 24.53 45.68 -11.26
N LEU A 9 23.43 45.48 -12.03
CA LEU A 9 22.23 44.78 -11.59
C LEU A 9 22.50 43.29 -11.69
N ALA A 10 22.72 42.59 -10.56
CA ALA A 10 22.83 41.14 -10.51
C ALA A 10 21.45 40.52 -10.64
N LEU A 11 21.14 39.94 -11.80
CA LEU A 11 19.95 39.12 -12.04
C LEU A 11 20.10 37.78 -11.28
N LEU A 12 19.42 37.65 -10.17
CA LEU A 12 19.24 36.38 -9.44
C LEU A 12 18.34 35.44 -10.28
N VAL A 13 18.97 34.52 -11.01
CA VAL A 13 18.29 33.44 -11.70
C VAL A 13 17.84 32.41 -10.63
N PRO A 14 16.54 32.13 -10.46
CA PRO A 14 16.10 31.07 -9.55
C PRO A 14 16.60 29.74 -10.07
N GLY A 15 17.48 29.08 -9.29
CA GLY A 15 18.18 27.86 -9.67
C GLY A 15 17.24 26.64 -9.80
N PRO A 16 17.72 25.54 -10.41
CA PRO A 16 16.96 24.33 -10.74
C PRO A 16 16.44 23.54 -9.52
N VAL A 17 16.71 23.98 -8.30
CA VAL A 17 16.33 23.28 -7.06
C VAL A 17 14.82 23.16 -6.88
N LEU A 18 14.02 24.13 -7.31
CA LEU A 18 12.56 24.10 -7.19
C LEU A 18 11.90 23.12 -8.16
N ALA A 19 12.53 22.85 -9.30
CA ALA A 19 12.02 21.89 -10.28
C ALA A 19 12.23 20.43 -9.78
N GLN A 20 13.34 20.15 -9.11
CA GLN A 20 13.61 18.82 -8.54
C GLN A 20 12.69 18.50 -7.36
N GLN A 21 12.31 19.46 -6.53
CA GLN A 21 11.35 19.25 -5.44
C GLN A 21 9.93 18.93 -5.96
N ARG A 22 9.50 19.54 -7.08
CA ARG A 22 8.20 19.21 -7.72
C ARG A 22 8.18 17.82 -8.36
N ALA A 23 9.31 17.38 -8.95
CA ALA A 23 9.40 16.05 -9.54
C ALA A 23 9.34 14.92 -8.49
N GLN A 24 9.88 15.16 -7.27
CA GLN A 24 9.78 14.21 -6.16
C GLN A 24 8.38 14.12 -5.53
N GLN A 25 7.53 15.13 -5.70
CA GLN A 25 6.14 15.13 -5.22
C GLN A 25 5.18 14.39 -6.17
N GLN A 26 5.59 14.09 -7.40
CA GLN A 26 4.77 13.45 -8.43
C GLN A 26 5.03 11.94 -8.59
N GLN A 27 5.98 11.34 -7.85
CA GLN A 27 6.03 9.87 -7.79
C GLN A 27 4.77 9.37 -7.10
N PRO A 28 3.98 8.48 -7.75
CA PRO A 28 2.87 7.81 -7.08
C PRO A 28 3.46 7.15 -5.84
N ARG A 29 3.07 7.62 -4.67
CA ARG A 29 3.50 7.00 -3.42
C ARG A 29 3.03 5.56 -3.48
N GLN A 30 3.94 4.61 -3.28
CA GLN A 30 3.60 3.19 -3.14
C GLN A 30 2.57 2.99 -2.01
N ASP A 31 2.42 3.98 -1.15
CA ASP A 31 1.52 4.05 0.00
C ASP A 31 0.04 4.22 -0.36
N ASP A 32 -0.31 4.36 -1.65
CA ASP A 32 -1.68 4.66 -2.09
C ASP A 32 -2.45 3.42 -2.61
N LEU A 33 -1.92 2.21 -2.40
CA LEU A 33 -2.58 0.98 -2.84
C LEU A 33 -4.01 0.83 -2.26
N PRO A 34 -4.26 1.07 -0.96
CA PRO A 34 -5.61 0.99 -0.41
C PRO A 34 -6.57 1.97 -1.09
N ALA A 35 -6.16 3.22 -1.27
CA ALA A 35 -7.00 4.24 -1.92
C ALA A 35 -7.24 3.92 -3.41
N GLN A 36 -6.27 3.32 -4.10
CA GLN A 36 -6.44 2.86 -5.48
C GLN A 36 -7.45 1.71 -5.56
N VAL A 37 -7.33 0.70 -4.70
CA VAL A 37 -8.25 -0.43 -4.60
C VAL A 37 -9.67 0.08 -4.33
N GLU A 38 -9.83 0.97 -3.36
CA GLU A 38 -11.13 1.56 -3.01
C GLU A 38 -11.76 2.34 -4.18
N ARG A 39 -11.00 3.16 -4.89
CA ARG A 39 -11.48 3.87 -6.09
C ARG A 39 -11.93 2.89 -7.16
N ASN A 40 -11.17 1.84 -7.43
CA ASN A 40 -11.50 0.84 -8.44
C ASN A 40 -12.77 0.08 -8.08
N ILE A 41 -12.95 -0.28 -6.81
CA ILE A 41 -14.18 -0.94 -6.33
C ILE A 41 -15.38 -0.02 -6.52
N ARG A 42 -15.30 1.25 -6.09
CA ARG A 42 -16.38 2.23 -6.29
C ARG A 42 -16.73 2.40 -7.77
N THR A 43 -15.73 2.47 -8.64
CA THR A 43 -15.94 2.58 -10.09
C THR A 43 -16.60 1.32 -10.65
N CYS A 44 -16.19 0.13 -10.19
CA CYS A 44 -16.74 -1.15 -10.62
C CYS A 44 -18.21 -1.31 -10.21
N ILE A 45 -18.55 -0.98 -8.96
CA ILE A 45 -19.92 -1.09 -8.42
C ILE A 45 -20.84 -0.01 -9.01
N GLY A 46 -20.33 1.21 -9.21
CA GLY A 46 -21.11 2.34 -9.64
C GLY A 46 -22.28 2.62 -8.67
N ASN A 47 -23.50 2.71 -9.21
CA ASN A 47 -24.73 2.90 -8.45
C ASN A 47 -25.49 1.60 -8.17
N SER A 48 -24.92 0.44 -8.50
CA SER A 48 -25.57 -0.85 -8.31
C SER A 48 -25.65 -1.24 -6.84
N GLN A 49 -26.75 -1.88 -6.45
CA GLN A 49 -26.96 -2.49 -5.14
C GLN A 49 -26.94 -4.05 -5.22
N GLU A 50 -26.56 -4.59 -6.36
CA GLU A 50 -26.51 -6.02 -6.58
C GLU A 50 -25.30 -6.63 -5.86
N MET A 51 -25.54 -7.44 -4.83
CA MET A 51 -24.49 -8.03 -4.00
C MET A 51 -23.57 -8.97 -4.78
N ALA A 52 -24.07 -9.65 -5.80
CA ALA A 52 -23.26 -10.48 -6.69
C ALA A 52 -22.25 -9.62 -7.50
N LEU A 53 -22.62 -8.40 -7.92
CA LEU A 53 -21.68 -7.46 -8.55
C LEU A 53 -20.65 -6.96 -7.53
N VAL A 54 -21.08 -6.63 -6.31
CA VAL A 54 -20.17 -6.22 -5.23
C VAL A 54 -19.10 -7.29 -4.99
N ALA A 55 -19.51 -8.56 -4.84
CA ALA A 55 -18.60 -9.69 -4.67
C ALA A 55 -17.59 -9.78 -5.82
N ARG A 56 -18.05 -9.74 -7.08
CA ARG A 56 -17.17 -9.78 -8.27
C ARG A 56 -16.18 -8.61 -8.31
N CYS A 57 -16.60 -7.41 -7.94
CA CYS A 57 -15.70 -6.24 -7.90
C CYS A 57 -14.60 -6.41 -6.85
N MET A 58 -14.93 -6.95 -5.66
CA MET A 58 -13.95 -7.26 -4.61
C MET A 58 -12.96 -8.34 -5.06
N ASP A 59 -13.45 -9.45 -5.65
CA ASP A 59 -12.60 -10.53 -6.17
C ASP A 59 -11.68 -10.04 -7.29
N SER A 60 -12.16 -9.16 -8.18
CA SER A 60 -11.35 -8.54 -9.22
C SER A 60 -10.20 -7.72 -8.62
N GLN A 61 -10.45 -6.93 -7.57
CA GLN A 61 -9.38 -6.17 -6.91
C GLN A 61 -8.45 -7.09 -6.13
N ARG A 62 -8.95 -8.16 -5.53
CA ARG A 62 -8.11 -9.17 -4.90
C ARG A 62 -7.14 -9.81 -5.91
N ALA A 63 -7.59 -10.11 -7.12
CA ALA A 63 -6.73 -10.63 -8.20
C ALA A 63 -5.61 -9.65 -8.61
N VAL A 64 -5.80 -8.33 -8.42
CA VAL A 64 -4.76 -7.32 -8.61
C VAL A 64 -3.77 -7.28 -7.44
N VAL A 65 -4.25 -7.49 -6.21
CA VAL A 65 -3.43 -7.44 -4.99
C VAL A 65 -2.60 -8.73 -4.81
N ALA A 66 -3.13 -9.90 -5.19
CA ALA A 66 -2.51 -11.20 -4.92
C ALA A 66 -1.07 -11.32 -5.44
N PRO A 67 -0.72 -10.97 -6.70
CA PRO A 67 0.66 -11.06 -7.17
C PRO A 67 1.63 -10.16 -6.39
N ARG A 68 1.14 -9.02 -5.89
CA ARG A 68 1.94 -8.10 -5.08
C ARG A 68 2.20 -8.68 -3.69
N LEU A 69 1.20 -9.34 -3.10
CA LEU A 69 1.38 -10.08 -1.84
C LEU A 69 2.37 -11.22 -2.00
N GLU A 70 2.26 -12.03 -3.05
CA GLU A 70 3.19 -13.12 -3.35
C GLU A 70 4.63 -12.62 -3.46
N ASN A 71 4.87 -11.57 -4.24
CA ASN A 71 6.18 -10.95 -4.38
C ASN A 71 6.72 -10.40 -3.03
N ALA A 72 5.85 -9.78 -2.23
CA ALA A 72 6.24 -9.28 -0.90
C ALA A 72 6.65 -10.43 0.02
N VAL A 73 5.92 -11.55 0.02
CA VAL A 73 6.24 -12.76 0.79
C VAL A 73 7.58 -13.36 0.34
N GLU A 74 7.80 -13.52 -0.96
CA GLU A 74 9.08 -14.03 -1.50
C GLU A 74 10.26 -13.16 -1.05
N ARG A 75 10.13 -11.84 -1.16
CA ARG A 75 11.17 -10.90 -0.70
C ARG A 75 11.40 -11.01 0.81
N MET A 76 10.35 -11.12 1.61
CA MET A 76 10.44 -11.30 3.07
C MET A 76 11.19 -12.60 3.41
N LEU A 77 10.90 -13.72 2.74
CA LEU A 77 11.60 -14.98 2.93
C LEU A 77 13.07 -14.88 2.51
N ALA A 78 13.36 -14.15 1.44
CA ALA A 78 14.72 -13.93 0.95
C ALA A 78 15.60 -13.12 1.93
N THR A 79 15.02 -12.34 2.83
CA THR A 79 15.80 -11.63 3.87
C THR A 79 16.40 -12.57 4.92
N GLN A 80 15.90 -13.82 5.02
CA GLN A 80 16.39 -14.79 6.00
C GLN A 80 17.58 -15.58 5.41
N ALA A 81 18.79 -15.27 5.87
CA ALA A 81 20.00 -15.97 5.46
C ALA A 81 20.04 -17.41 6.02
N ASP A 82 19.56 -17.61 7.25
CA ASP A 82 19.49 -18.93 7.88
C ASP A 82 18.33 -19.76 7.30
N PRO A 83 18.60 -20.97 6.76
CA PRO A 83 17.58 -21.84 6.20
C PRO A 83 16.49 -22.27 7.20
N ALA A 84 16.84 -22.53 8.45
CA ALA A 84 15.88 -22.95 9.47
C ALA A 84 14.89 -21.81 9.80
N ARG A 85 15.40 -20.57 9.92
CA ARG A 85 14.55 -19.39 10.11
C ARG A 85 13.67 -19.12 8.89
N ARG A 86 14.20 -19.31 7.68
CA ARG A 86 13.40 -19.17 6.44
C ARG A 86 12.24 -20.17 6.41
N THR A 87 12.51 -21.42 6.74
CA THR A 87 11.49 -22.49 6.84
C THR A 87 10.44 -22.15 7.91
N GLY A 88 10.88 -21.69 9.08
CA GLY A 88 9.97 -21.26 10.15
C GLY A 88 9.06 -20.08 9.72
N LEU A 89 9.63 -19.08 9.03
CA LEU A 89 8.87 -17.95 8.51
C LEU A 89 7.86 -18.36 7.42
N ALA A 90 8.24 -19.30 6.55
CA ALA A 90 7.34 -19.88 5.56
C ALA A 90 6.15 -20.61 6.23
N ALA A 91 6.41 -21.36 7.31
CA ALA A 91 5.36 -22.01 8.10
C ALA A 91 4.41 -20.98 8.76
N VAL A 92 4.93 -19.86 9.28
CA VAL A 92 4.11 -18.77 9.80
C VAL A 92 3.21 -18.18 8.71
N GLN A 93 3.76 -17.97 7.50
CA GLN A 93 2.97 -17.46 6.38
C GLN A 93 1.88 -18.45 5.96
N ALA A 94 2.16 -19.74 5.92
CA ALA A 94 1.18 -20.77 5.63
C ALA A 94 0.05 -20.81 6.68
N ALA A 95 0.38 -20.70 7.95
CA ALA A 95 -0.60 -20.62 9.04
C ALA A 95 -1.47 -19.36 8.92
N TRP A 96 -0.90 -18.23 8.51
CA TRP A 96 -1.65 -17.00 8.25
C TRP A 96 -2.66 -17.19 7.10
N VAL A 97 -2.26 -17.82 5.98
CA VAL A 97 -3.17 -18.12 4.86
C VAL A 97 -4.34 -18.98 5.32
N ASN A 98 -4.07 -20.05 6.08
CA ASN A 98 -5.11 -20.90 6.65
C ASN A 98 -6.07 -20.13 7.56
N TYR A 99 -5.55 -19.29 8.45
CA TYR A 99 -6.38 -18.43 9.31
C TYR A 99 -7.24 -17.47 8.49
N ARG A 100 -6.69 -16.80 7.48
CA ARG A 100 -7.43 -15.92 6.57
C ARG A 100 -8.61 -16.65 5.94
N ASP A 101 -8.34 -17.82 5.36
CA ASP A 101 -9.35 -18.58 4.62
C ASP A 101 -10.48 -19.02 5.55
N LEU A 102 -10.16 -19.62 6.70
CA LEU A 102 -11.16 -20.01 7.70
C LEU A 102 -11.98 -18.81 8.22
N ARG A 103 -11.32 -17.68 8.47
CA ARG A 103 -11.98 -16.47 8.97
C ARG A 103 -12.96 -15.90 7.95
N CYS A 104 -12.57 -15.91 6.66
CA CYS A 104 -13.38 -15.35 5.59
C CYS A 104 -14.48 -16.33 5.14
N ASP A 105 -14.22 -17.64 5.19
CA ASP A 105 -15.26 -18.66 4.99
C ASP A 105 -16.35 -18.56 6.08
N PHE A 106 -15.96 -18.31 7.33
CA PHE A 106 -16.90 -18.05 8.40
C PHE A 106 -17.75 -16.79 8.13
N ALA A 107 -17.16 -15.71 7.61
CA ALA A 107 -17.92 -14.52 7.25
C ALA A 107 -18.94 -14.79 6.12
N GLY A 108 -18.54 -15.59 5.11
CA GLY A 108 -19.41 -16.00 4.00
C GLY A 108 -20.43 -17.08 4.32
N SER A 109 -20.36 -17.71 5.50
CA SER A 109 -21.27 -18.79 5.90
C SER A 109 -22.44 -18.31 6.76
N ASN A 110 -22.58 -17.01 7.04
CA ASN A 110 -23.67 -16.49 7.85
C ASN A 110 -25.02 -16.59 7.12
N PRO A 111 -25.95 -17.46 7.57
CA PRO A 111 -27.23 -17.68 6.88
C PRO A 111 -28.16 -16.44 6.94
N GLU A 112 -27.97 -15.57 7.93
CA GLU A 112 -28.78 -14.35 8.09
C GLU A 112 -28.44 -13.29 7.05
N ARG A 113 -27.27 -13.39 6.42
CA ARG A 113 -26.79 -12.42 5.41
C ARG A 113 -27.33 -12.72 4.00
N GLY A 114 -27.84 -13.94 3.74
CA GLY A 114 -28.42 -14.28 2.44
C GLY A 114 -27.49 -13.97 1.26
N ALA A 115 -27.95 -13.11 0.34
CA ALA A 115 -27.19 -12.72 -0.85
C ALA A 115 -25.93 -11.89 -0.54
N GLU A 116 -25.83 -11.29 0.64
CA GLU A 116 -24.66 -10.49 1.06
C GLU A 116 -23.49 -11.37 1.51
N ALA A 117 -23.72 -12.62 1.90
CA ALA A 117 -22.69 -13.52 2.43
C ALA A 117 -21.49 -13.68 1.49
N ALA A 118 -21.74 -13.77 0.17
CA ALA A 118 -20.67 -13.85 -0.83
C ALA A 118 -19.85 -12.56 -0.90
N ALA A 119 -20.49 -11.41 -0.80
CA ALA A 119 -19.80 -10.12 -0.76
C ALA A 119 -19.00 -9.94 0.53
N ASP A 120 -19.52 -10.38 1.67
CA ASP A 120 -18.81 -10.37 2.96
C ASP A 120 -17.53 -11.22 2.90
N ARG A 121 -17.61 -12.44 2.30
CA ARG A 121 -16.43 -13.28 2.08
C ARG A 121 -15.40 -12.62 1.17
N ALA A 122 -15.83 -12.09 0.03
CA ALA A 122 -14.93 -11.45 -0.94
C ALA A 122 -14.24 -10.19 -0.33
N ALA A 123 -14.99 -9.36 0.39
CA ALA A 123 -14.46 -8.20 1.11
C ALA A 123 -13.45 -8.63 2.18
N CYS A 124 -13.76 -9.65 2.97
CA CYS A 124 -12.86 -10.21 3.98
C CYS A 124 -11.52 -10.63 3.37
N LEU A 125 -11.54 -11.44 2.31
CA LEU A 125 -10.33 -11.93 1.63
C LEU A 125 -9.49 -10.78 1.08
N LEU A 126 -10.13 -9.80 0.44
CA LEU A 126 -9.43 -8.62 -0.09
C LEU A 126 -8.77 -7.81 1.04
N GLN A 127 -9.47 -7.56 2.14
CA GLN A 127 -8.93 -6.82 3.29
C GLN A 127 -7.72 -7.52 3.90
N PHE A 128 -7.78 -8.85 4.07
CA PHE A 128 -6.65 -9.63 4.58
C PHE A 128 -5.44 -9.55 3.65
N ASP A 129 -5.63 -9.80 2.34
CA ASP A 129 -4.55 -9.79 1.37
C ASP A 129 -3.92 -8.38 1.25
N LEU A 130 -4.75 -7.34 1.22
CA LEU A 130 -4.29 -5.94 1.19
C LEU A 130 -3.52 -5.57 2.46
N GLY A 131 -4.07 -5.88 3.64
CA GLY A 131 -3.43 -5.59 4.92
C GLY A 131 -2.09 -6.32 5.05
N ARG A 132 -2.01 -7.60 4.65
CA ARG A 132 -0.77 -8.38 4.68
C ARG A 132 0.27 -7.85 3.71
N THR A 133 -0.14 -7.43 2.51
CA THR A 133 0.75 -6.80 1.54
C THR A 133 1.41 -5.56 2.15
N MET A 134 0.60 -4.67 2.71
CA MET A 134 1.07 -3.43 3.32
C MET A 134 2.01 -3.69 4.50
N GLU A 135 1.67 -4.64 5.37
CA GLU A 135 2.49 -5.03 6.51
C GLU A 135 3.88 -5.49 6.07
N ILE A 136 3.95 -6.44 5.12
CA ILE A 136 5.23 -6.99 4.67
C ILE A 136 6.05 -5.92 3.93
N GLU A 137 5.44 -5.13 3.06
CA GLU A 137 6.13 -4.05 2.36
C GLU A 137 6.70 -3.00 3.32
N GLN A 138 5.98 -2.68 4.39
CA GLN A 138 6.47 -1.78 5.44
C GLN A 138 7.68 -2.37 6.18
N LEU A 139 7.66 -3.68 6.47
CA LEU A 139 8.81 -4.38 7.08
C LEU A 139 10.04 -4.39 6.16
N LEU A 140 9.83 -4.44 4.85
CA LEU A 140 10.88 -4.45 3.84
C LEU A 140 11.35 -3.05 3.45
N ALA A 141 10.64 -2.00 3.86
CA ALA A 141 11.00 -0.64 3.52
C ALA A 141 12.34 -0.23 4.17
N PRO A 142 13.18 0.51 3.46
CA PRO A 142 14.40 1.06 4.05
C PRO A 142 14.04 2.01 5.20
N PRO A 143 14.89 2.11 6.24
CA PRO A 143 14.65 3.04 7.33
C PRO A 143 14.52 4.48 6.81
N PRO A 144 13.60 5.27 7.37
CA PRO A 144 13.42 6.64 6.93
C PRO A 144 14.71 7.44 7.14
N PRO A 145 15.01 8.41 6.23
CA PRO A 145 16.21 9.23 6.36
C PRO A 145 16.25 9.99 7.69
N PRO A 146 17.43 10.27 8.24
CA PRO A 146 17.62 10.83 9.59
C PRO A 146 16.78 12.07 9.87
N GLN A 147 16.58 12.93 8.89
CA GLN A 147 15.75 14.15 9.02
C GLN A 147 14.27 13.85 9.29
N GLN A 148 13.71 12.77 8.70
CA GLN A 148 12.34 12.36 8.96
C GLN A 148 12.20 11.71 10.34
N GLN A 149 13.19 10.95 10.79
CA GLN A 149 13.23 10.38 12.14
C GLN A 149 13.20 11.48 13.22
N GLN A 150 13.97 12.54 13.04
CA GLN A 150 13.99 13.68 13.98
C GLN A 150 12.62 14.39 14.03
N ARG A 151 11.96 14.61 12.89
CA ARG A 151 10.61 15.21 12.85
C ARG A 151 9.57 14.35 13.57
N GLN A 152 9.60 13.02 13.38
CA GLN A 152 8.69 12.09 14.06
C GLN A 152 8.91 12.07 15.58
N GLN A 153 10.16 12.17 16.04
CA GLN A 153 10.48 12.26 17.47
C GLN A 153 9.98 13.57 18.11
N GLN A 154 10.07 14.70 17.38
CA GLN A 154 9.54 15.99 17.83
C GLN A 154 8.01 16.02 17.95
N GLN A 155 7.31 15.29 17.08
CA GLN A 155 5.83 15.20 17.12
C GLN A 155 5.30 14.28 18.23
N ARG A 156 6.13 13.42 18.79
CA ARG A 156 5.78 12.50 19.90
C ARG A 156 6.03 13.07 21.29
N ARG A 157 6.61 14.25 21.39
CA ARG A 157 6.87 14.99 22.64
C ARG A 157 5.83 16.08 22.87
#